data_82d403feaf2cf025cce4f358a156228a
#
_entry.id   82d403feaf2cf025cce4f358a156228a
#
_cell.length_a   1.000
_cell.length_b   1.000
_cell.length_c   1.000
_cell.angle_alpha   90.00
_cell.angle_beta   90.00
_cell.angle_gamma   90.00
#
_symmetry.space_group_name_H-M   'P 1'
#
loop_
_entity.id
_entity.type
_entity.pdbx_description
1 polymer ?
#
loop_
_entity_poly.entity_id
_entity_poly.type
_entity_poly.pdbx_seq_one_letter_code
_entity_poly.pdbx_strand_id
1 'polypeptide(L)'
;GPPPSPTPDQTRAPSREPAATATNGARPNRVTASKPGPGPRVPKRTEDERMLDRQLPSDPVAKAAELGSFTHTEAWRVLRIEGEFVAGIDALAEVGAAVSVFGSARFAESHPMYETARRLGQLLAEAGFAVITGGGPGLMEAANRGAHEVGGYSIGLNIELPFEQKSNRYTNLSVDFRYFFVRKTMFVKFATGFVIFPGGFGTLDELFEALTLVQTRKINRFPIILYGKAYWSGLLDWITSAVLLEKAISREDLNLLIVTDSIEEARDMLVDCYHKRCWSTWKHSVGARVDADPPGAPATAIDPAKGAGE
;
A
#
# COMPACT_ATOMS: atom_id res chain seq x y z
N GLY A 1 12.79 27.25 -63.86
CA GLY A 1 13.50 25.99 -64.12
C GLY A 1 14.84 25.95 -63.40
N PRO A 2 15.19 24.88 -62.72
CA PRO A 2 16.48 24.74 -62.02
C PRO A 2 17.59 24.29 -62.98
N PRO A 3 18.86 24.58 -62.71
CA PRO A 3 19.96 24.02 -63.45
C PRO A 3 20.48 22.72 -62.81
N PRO A 4 21.22 21.90 -63.63
CA PRO A 4 21.45 20.48 -63.32
C PRO A 4 22.75 20.18 -62.59
N SER A 5 22.79 18.95 -62.01
CA SER A 5 23.92 18.31 -61.36
C SER A 5 25.03 17.93 -62.38
N PRO A 6 26.28 17.78 -61.97
CA PRO A 6 27.26 17.00 -62.70
C PRO A 6 27.59 15.66 -62.03
N THR A 7 27.71 14.68 -62.90
CA THR A 7 28.10 13.28 -62.65
C THR A 7 29.61 13.07 -62.75
N PRO A 8 30.13 11.88 -62.44
CA PRO A 8 31.43 11.66 -61.81
C PRO A 8 32.57 11.33 -62.86
N ASP A 9 33.78 11.46 -62.41
CA ASP A 9 34.97 10.97 -63.23
C ASP A 9 35.63 9.81 -62.50
N GLN A 10 35.79 8.76 -63.31
CA GLN A 10 36.57 7.56 -63.05
C GLN A 10 38.01 7.78 -63.54
N THR A 11 38.97 7.22 -62.85
CA THR A 11 40.15 6.46 -63.36
C THR A 11 41.30 6.51 -62.35
N ARG A 12 41.70 5.44 -61.77
CA ARG A 12 42.93 4.69 -62.18
C ARG A 12 43.45 3.77 -61.07
N ALA A 13 43.44 2.47 -61.28
CA ALA A 13 44.34 1.50 -60.68
C ALA A 13 45.49 1.15 -61.73
N PRO A 14 46.48 0.27 -61.48
CA PRO A 14 46.99 -0.35 -60.22
C PRO A 14 48.55 -0.34 -60.17
N SER A 15 49.13 -0.79 -59.06
CA SER A 15 50.48 -1.45 -59.16
C SER A 15 50.70 -2.40 -57.95
N ARG A 16 51.20 -3.58 -58.30
CA ARG A 16 51.46 -4.76 -57.48
C ARG A 16 52.82 -4.74 -56.80
N GLU A 17 52.87 -5.31 -55.57
CA GLU A 17 53.82 -6.23 -54.94
C GLU A 17 55.25 -5.74 -54.57
N PRO A 18 55.94 -6.35 -53.57
CA PRO A 18 55.84 -7.74 -53.12
C PRO A 18 55.78 -8.04 -51.57
N ALA A 19 55.56 -9.32 -51.31
CA ALA A 19 55.45 -10.00 -50.02
C ALA A 19 56.74 -9.93 -49.17
N ALA A 20 56.53 -9.83 -47.84
CA ALA A 20 57.54 -10.17 -46.84
C ALA A 20 56.90 -11.03 -45.73
N THR A 21 57.59 -12.10 -45.50
CA THR A 21 57.40 -13.25 -44.62
C THR A 21 56.88 -12.99 -43.24
N ALA A 22 55.95 -13.89 -42.81
CA ALA A 22 55.43 -14.04 -41.49
C ALA A 22 56.47 -14.45 -40.44
N THR A 23 56.56 -13.77 -39.38
CA THR A 23 57.10 -14.29 -38.11
C THR A 23 55.97 -14.30 -37.04
N ASN A 24 55.67 -15.50 -36.55
CA ASN A 24 54.76 -15.79 -35.48
C ASN A 24 55.23 -15.11 -34.19
N GLY A 25 54.55 -14.01 -33.75
CA GLY A 25 54.66 -13.43 -32.43
C GLY A 25 53.33 -13.53 -31.73
N ALA A 26 53.21 -14.45 -30.77
CA ALA A 26 52.05 -14.58 -29.89
C ALA A 26 51.79 -13.25 -29.17
N ARG A 27 50.64 -12.65 -29.46
CA ARG A 27 50.16 -11.47 -28.69
C ARG A 27 49.70 -11.93 -27.32
N PRO A 28 50.12 -11.26 -26.23
CA PRO A 28 49.61 -11.58 -24.89
C PRO A 28 48.12 -11.27 -24.85
N ASN A 29 47.33 -12.22 -24.30
CA ASN A 29 45.92 -12.10 -24.03
C ASN A 29 45.66 -10.83 -23.21
N ARG A 30 45.01 -9.84 -23.83
CA ARG A 30 44.50 -8.65 -23.14
C ARG A 30 43.35 -9.09 -22.25
N VAL A 31 43.64 -9.31 -20.94
CA VAL A 31 42.60 -9.46 -19.91
C VAL A 31 41.78 -8.19 -19.94
N THR A 32 40.59 -8.27 -20.52
CA THR A 32 39.60 -7.21 -20.43
C THR A 32 39.12 -7.20 -18.96
N ALA A 33 39.62 -6.22 -18.21
CA ALA A 33 39.09 -5.95 -16.90
C ALA A 33 37.58 -5.69 -17.04
N SER A 34 36.76 -6.58 -16.50
CA SER A 34 35.31 -6.38 -16.40
C SER A 34 35.10 -5.08 -15.59
N LYS A 35 34.30 -4.16 -16.15
CA LYS A 35 33.88 -2.97 -15.37
C LYS A 35 33.29 -3.46 -14.06
N PRO A 36 33.71 -2.88 -12.91
CA PRO A 36 33.09 -3.22 -11.64
C PRO A 36 31.59 -2.97 -11.76
N GLY A 37 30.81 -3.96 -11.37
CA GLY A 37 29.36 -3.84 -11.30
C GLY A 37 28.96 -2.66 -10.39
N PRO A 38 27.77 -2.08 -10.55
CA PRO A 38 27.33 -1.00 -9.70
C PRO A 38 27.42 -1.47 -8.24
N GLY A 39 28.20 -0.74 -7.44
CA GLY A 39 28.31 -0.99 -5.99
C GLY A 39 26.94 -0.98 -5.31
N PRO A 40 26.83 -1.50 -4.07
CA PRO A 40 25.57 -1.50 -3.35
C PRO A 40 25.02 -0.07 -3.34
N ARG A 41 23.80 0.10 -3.88
CA ARG A 41 23.10 1.39 -3.88
C ARG A 41 22.84 1.77 -2.43
N VAL A 42 23.41 2.88 -1.98
CA VAL A 42 23.07 3.46 -0.69
C VAL A 42 21.58 3.89 -0.77
N PRO A 43 20.72 3.44 0.16
CA PRO A 43 19.33 3.84 0.17
C PRO A 43 19.23 5.38 0.21
N LYS A 44 18.36 5.94 -0.65
CA LYS A 44 18.08 7.38 -0.64
C LYS A 44 17.26 7.71 0.60
N ARG A 45 17.67 8.71 1.36
CA ARG A 45 16.89 9.20 2.52
C ARG A 45 15.57 9.80 2.04
N THR A 46 14.46 9.35 2.66
CA THR A 46 13.12 9.88 2.40
C THR A 46 12.89 11.23 3.09
N GLU A 47 11.83 11.94 2.72
CA GLU A 47 11.45 13.19 3.39
C GLU A 47 10.95 12.94 4.82
N ASP A 48 10.24 11.83 5.07
CA ASP A 48 9.87 11.41 6.44
C ASP A 48 11.10 11.16 7.30
N GLU A 49 12.10 10.44 6.79
CA GLU A 49 13.34 10.21 7.51
C GLU A 49 14.06 11.52 7.84
N ARG A 50 14.11 12.46 6.89
CA ARG A 50 14.73 13.80 7.12
C ARG A 50 13.94 14.64 8.11
N MET A 51 12.61 14.51 8.14
CA MET A 51 11.75 15.24 9.05
C MET A 51 11.88 14.70 10.49
N LEU A 52 11.95 13.36 10.64
CA LEU A 52 11.97 12.70 11.94
C LEU A 52 13.37 12.57 12.53
N ASP A 53 14.41 12.75 11.70
CA ASP A 53 15.81 12.68 12.13
C ASP A 53 16.18 13.95 12.92
N ARG A 54 16.02 13.86 14.22
CA ARG A 54 16.48 14.90 15.14
C ARG A 54 18.00 14.81 15.31
N GLN A 55 18.76 15.45 14.44
CA GLN A 55 20.19 15.61 14.64
C GLN A 55 20.42 16.49 15.88
N LEU A 56 20.88 15.88 16.96
CA LEU A 56 21.44 16.62 18.07
C LEU A 56 22.78 17.23 17.57
N PRO A 57 22.97 18.55 17.62
CA PRO A 57 24.19 19.16 17.11
C PRO A 57 25.36 18.68 17.94
N SER A 58 26.26 17.93 17.33
CA SER A 58 27.54 17.55 17.91
C SER A 58 28.52 18.76 17.99
N ASP A 59 28.27 19.79 17.16
CA ASP A 59 29.03 21.04 17.14
C ASP A 59 28.10 22.22 16.77
N PRO A 60 27.93 23.22 17.65
CA PRO A 60 27.14 24.42 17.37
C PRO A 60 27.66 25.26 16.19
N VAL A 61 28.94 25.16 15.86
CA VAL A 61 29.58 25.93 14.78
C VAL A 61 29.31 25.31 13.41
N ALA A 62 29.26 23.96 13.32
CA ALA A 62 28.93 23.27 12.09
C ALA A 62 27.47 23.54 11.63
N LYS A 63 26.58 23.77 12.58
CA LYS A 63 25.16 24.08 12.28
C LYS A 63 24.96 25.41 11.56
N ALA A 64 25.84 26.40 11.82
CA ALA A 64 25.74 27.70 11.16
C ALA A 64 26.10 27.65 9.67
N ALA A 65 26.93 26.70 9.25
CA ALA A 65 27.33 26.52 7.85
C ALA A 65 26.26 25.76 7.01
N GLU A 66 25.48 24.86 7.64
CA GLU A 66 24.39 24.13 6.97
C GLU A 66 23.12 24.96 6.79
N LEU A 67 22.91 26.01 7.54
CA LEU A 67 21.76 26.91 7.49
C LEU A 67 21.70 27.79 6.22
N GLY A 68 22.62 27.64 5.28
CA GLY A 68 22.79 28.52 4.13
C GLY A 68 21.69 28.46 3.05
N SER A 69 20.76 27.48 3.07
CA SER A 69 19.70 27.41 2.08
C SER A 69 18.33 27.39 2.74
N PHE A 70 17.51 28.41 2.43
CA PHE A 70 16.11 28.50 2.86
C PHE A 70 15.31 27.22 2.54
N THR A 71 15.62 26.56 1.42
CA THR A 71 14.93 25.34 0.97
C THR A 71 15.19 24.09 1.85
N HIS A 72 16.16 24.16 2.77
CA HIS A 72 16.46 23.10 3.73
C HIS A 72 15.99 23.43 5.15
N THR A 73 15.27 24.54 5.35
CA THR A 73 14.73 24.92 6.66
C THR A 73 13.45 24.13 6.99
N GLU A 74 13.13 24.02 8.28
CA GLU A 74 11.85 23.43 8.73
C GLU A 74 10.64 24.20 8.19
N ALA A 75 10.72 25.53 8.07
CA ALA A 75 9.65 26.34 7.49
C ALA A 75 9.37 25.96 6.03
N TRP A 76 10.42 25.73 5.23
CA TRP A 76 10.26 25.27 3.84
C TRP A 76 9.65 23.85 3.78
N ARG A 77 10.00 22.99 4.73
CA ARG A 77 9.41 21.64 4.82
C ARG A 77 7.93 21.72 5.12
N VAL A 78 7.48 22.58 6.02
CA VAL A 78 6.05 22.80 6.30
C VAL A 78 5.30 23.23 5.05
N LEU A 79 5.83 24.17 4.26
CA LEU A 79 5.21 24.59 2.99
C LEU A 79 5.09 23.43 1.99
N ARG A 80 6.08 22.53 1.94
CA ARG A 80 5.99 21.33 1.10
C ARG A 80 4.92 20.35 1.59
N ILE A 81 4.78 20.18 2.90
CA ILE A 81 3.72 19.37 3.51
C ILE A 81 2.35 19.94 3.14
N GLU A 82 2.16 21.25 3.30
CA GLU A 82 0.91 21.93 2.89
C GLU A 82 0.63 21.74 1.40
N GLY A 83 1.65 21.93 0.55
CA GLY A 83 1.53 21.69 -0.89
C GLY A 83 1.13 20.27 -1.25
N GLU A 84 1.64 19.28 -0.51
CA GLU A 84 1.30 17.86 -0.71
C GLU A 84 -0.14 17.54 -0.26
N PHE A 85 -0.64 18.17 0.82
CA PHE A 85 -2.05 18.10 1.20
C PHE A 85 -2.94 18.70 0.11
N VAL A 86 -2.60 19.88 -0.40
CA VAL A 86 -3.38 20.54 -1.48
C VAL A 86 -3.42 19.65 -2.71
N ALA A 87 -2.26 19.16 -3.17
CA ALA A 87 -2.17 18.30 -4.34
C ALA A 87 -2.95 16.99 -4.19
N GLY A 88 -2.86 16.34 -3.01
CA GLY A 88 -3.58 15.11 -2.74
C GLY A 88 -5.10 15.32 -2.68
N ILE A 89 -5.56 16.39 -2.06
CA ILE A 89 -6.99 16.73 -1.99
C ILE A 89 -7.52 17.09 -3.39
N ASP A 90 -6.80 17.88 -4.18
CA ASP A 90 -7.18 18.28 -5.53
C ASP A 90 -7.27 17.04 -6.45
N ALA A 91 -6.25 16.18 -6.44
CA ALA A 91 -6.23 14.96 -7.24
C ALA A 91 -7.41 14.01 -6.95
N LEU A 92 -7.92 14.01 -5.73
CA LEU A 92 -9.01 13.14 -5.28
C LEU A 92 -10.37 13.85 -5.19
N ALA A 93 -10.45 15.13 -5.50
CA ALA A 93 -11.64 15.96 -5.28
C ALA A 93 -12.90 15.43 -6.00
N GLU A 94 -12.73 14.83 -7.18
CA GLU A 94 -13.83 14.28 -7.99
C GLU A 94 -14.08 12.78 -7.76
N VAL A 95 -13.34 12.15 -6.84
CA VAL A 95 -13.56 10.75 -6.49
C VAL A 95 -14.88 10.63 -5.73
N GLY A 96 -15.80 9.85 -6.27
CA GLY A 96 -17.09 9.55 -5.63
C GLY A 96 -16.93 8.62 -4.44
N ALA A 97 -17.93 7.76 -4.22
CA ALA A 97 -17.84 6.74 -3.19
C ALA A 97 -16.64 5.81 -3.44
N ALA A 98 -15.79 5.62 -2.44
CA ALA A 98 -14.60 4.81 -2.57
C ALA A 98 -14.37 3.92 -1.37
N VAL A 99 -13.69 2.80 -1.56
CA VAL A 99 -13.28 1.87 -0.51
C VAL A 99 -11.78 1.72 -0.53
N SER A 100 -11.15 1.91 0.64
CA SER A 100 -9.72 1.65 0.78
C SER A 100 -9.47 0.18 1.12
N VAL A 101 -8.59 -0.46 0.34
CA VAL A 101 -8.23 -1.87 0.50
C VAL A 101 -6.75 -1.95 0.89
N PHE A 102 -6.50 -2.56 2.04
CA PHE A 102 -5.16 -2.76 2.59
C PHE A 102 -4.80 -4.23 2.66
N GLY A 103 -3.51 -4.54 2.57
CA GLY A 103 -3.01 -5.89 2.66
C GLY A 103 -1.52 -5.99 2.34
N SER A 104 -0.97 -7.20 2.44
CA SER A 104 0.45 -7.45 2.27
C SER A 104 0.94 -7.11 0.85
N ALA A 105 2.02 -6.33 0.76
CA ALA A 105 2.76 -6.11 -0.48
C ALA A 105 3.60 -7.34 -0.91
N ARG A 106 3.72 -8.35 -0.03
CA ARG A 106 4.63 -9.50 -0.21
C ARG A 106 3.92 -10.76 -0.72
N PHE A 107 2.60 -10.76 -0.81
CA PHE A 107 1.86 -11.90 -1.33
C PHE A 107 1.95 -11.92 -2.85
N ALA A 108 2.58 -12.96 -3.38
CA ALA A 108 2.75 -13.15 -4.82
C ALA A 108 1.38 -13.41 -5.52
N GLU A 109 1.32 -13.24 -6.82
CA GLU A 109 0.12 -13.51 -7.63
C GLU A 109 -0.39 -14.96 -7.48
N SER A 110 0.52 -15.91 -7.18
CA SER A 110 0.17 -17.30 -6.90
C SER A 110 -0.45 -17.55 -5.51
N HIS A 111 -0.46 -16.55 -4.63
CA HIS A 111 -1.03 -16.70 -3.30
C HIS A 111 -2.57 -16.66 -3.36
N PRO A 112 -3.30 -17.57 -2.68
CA PRO A 112 -4.78 -17.62 -2.75
C PRO A 112 -5.46 -16.29 -2.44
N MET A 113 -4.92 -15.51 -1.49
CA MET A 113 -5.46 -14.20 -1.14
C MET A 113 -5.33 -13.15 -2.26
N TYR A 114 -4.42 -13.35 -3.24
CA TYR A 114 -4.29 -12.44 -4.37
C TYR A 114 -5.55 -12.49 -5.24
N GLU A 115 -6.01 -13.68 -5.64
CA GLU A 115 -7.23 -13.82 -6.43
C GLU A 115 -8.47 -13.34 -5.65
N THR A 116 -8.50 -13.58 -4.34
CA THR A 116 -9.58 -13.09 -3.48
C THR A 116 -9.62 -11.56 -3.45
N ALA A 117 -8.48 -10.89 -3.27
CA ALA A 117 -8.41 -9.43 -3.29
C ALA A 117 -8.75 -8.85 -4.66
N ARG A 118 -8.32 -9.52 -5.75
CA ARG A 118 -8.69 -9.16 -7.12
C ARG A 118 -10.20 -9.26 -7.34
N ARG A 119 -10.82 -10.36 -6.91
CA ARG A 119 -12.28 -10.53 -7.01
C ARG A 119 -13.03 -9.50 -6.16
N LEU A 120 -12.54 -9.17 -4.97
CA LEU A 120 -13.12 -8.07 -4.18
C LEU A 120 -13.07 -6.74 -4.95
N GLY A 121 -11.93 -6.41 -5.56
CA GLY A 121 -11.78 -5.20 -6.38
C GLY A 121 -12.81 -5.11 -7.50
N GLN A 122 -13.09 -6.24 -8.18
CA GLN A 122 -14.16 -6.33 -9.19
C GLN A 122 -15.53 -6.04 -8.58
N LEU A 123 -15.87 -6.75 -7.49
CA LEU A 123 -17.17 -6.60 -6.82
C LEU A 123 -17.43 -5.17 -6.33
N LEU A 124 -16.41 -4.50 -5.81
CA LEU A 124 -16.51 -3.11 -5.36
C LEU A 124 -16.73 -2.17 -6.54
N ALA A 125 -16.01 -2.35 -7.64
CA ALA A 125 -16.17 -1.56 -8.85
C ALA A 125 -17.54 -1.78 -9.49
N GLU A 126 -18.01 -3.03 -9.59
CA GLU A 126 -19.35 -3.39 -10.05
C GLU A 126 -20.47 -2.78 -9.20
N ALA A 127 -20.20 -2.58 -7.89
CA ALA A 127 -21.10 -1.90 -6.96
C ALA A 127 -21.01 -0.35 -7.01
N GLY A 128 -20.17 0.20 -7.90
CA GLY A 128 -20.03 1.65 -8.11
C GLY A 128 -19.02 2.34 -7.19
N PHE A 129 -18.19 1.59 -6.45
CA PHE A 129 -17.12 2.18 -5.65
C PHE A 129 -15.82 2.31 -6.45
N ALA A 130 -15.12 3.42 -6.26
CA ALA A 130 -13.71 3.49 -6.58
C ALA A 130 -12.90 2.62 -5.58
N VAL A 131 -11.82 1.99 -6.04
CA VAL A 131 -10.94 1.18 -5.19
C VAL A 131 -9.64 1.94 -4.96
N ILE A 132 -9.39 2.29 -3.71
CA ILE A 132 -8.17 2.97 -3.28
C ILE A 132 -7.23 1.96 -2.62
N THR A 133 -5.97 1.95 -3.02
CA THR A 133 -4.93 1.16 -2.35
C THR A 133 -3.65 1.98 -2.17
N GLY A 134 -2.65 1.41 -1.51
CA GLY A 134 -1.31 2.01 -1.44
C GLY A 134 -0.52 1.96 -2.75
N GLY A 135 -1.11 1.53 -3.86
CA GLY A 135 -0.50 1.54 -5.19
C GLY A 135 0.66 0.56 -5.41
N GLY A 136 1.06 -0.19 -4.38
CA GLY A 136 2.17 -1.14 -4.42
C GLY A 136 1.78 -2.51 -4.98
N PRO A 137 2.72 -3.48 -4.91
CA PRO A 137 2.49 -4.86 -5.35
C PRO A 137 1.64 -5.67 -4.38
N GLY A 138 1.46 -6.94 -4.67
CA GLY A 138 0.77 -7.90 -3.82
C GLY A 138 -0.73 -7.68 -3.77
N LEU A 139 -1.32 -7.65 -2.57
CA LEU A 139 -2.77 -7.52 -2.42
C LEU A 139 -3.30 -6.15 -2.84
N MET A 140 -2.47 -5.10 -2.79
CA MET A 140 -2.80 -3.78 -3.33
C MET A 140 -2.96 -3.85 -4.85
N GLU A 141 -1.99 -4.45 -5.53
CA GLU A 141 -2.07 -4.68 -6.98
C GLU A 141 -3.28 -5.53 -7.35
N ALA A 142 -3.54 -6.60 -6.59
CA ALA A 142 -4.68 -7.49 -6.83
C ALA A 142 -6.01 -6.73 -6.81
N ALA A 143 -6.24 -5.92 -5.77
CA ALA A 143 -7.47 -5.12 -5.65
C ALA A 143 -7.59 -4.07 -6.77
N ASN A 144 -6.51 -3.35 -7.08
CA ASN A 144 -6.49 -2.41 -8.20
C ASN A 144 -6.75 -3.11 -9.53
N ARG A 145 -6.11 -4.26 -9.77
CA ARG A 145 -6.32 -5.06 -10.98
C ARG A 145 -7.77 -5.48 -11.15
N GLY A 146 -8.38 -5.97 -10.08
CA GLY A 146 -9.78 -6.37 -10.11
C GLY A 146 -10.71 -5.24 -10.51
N ALA A 147 -10.56 -4.05 -9.91
CA ALA A 147 -11.35 -2.88 -10.28
C ALA A 147 -11.10 -2.43 -11.71
N HIS A 148 -9.82 -2.40 -12.14
CA HIS A 148 -9.44 -1.97 -13.48
C HIS A 148 -9.98 -2.89 -14.58
N GLU A 149 -9.99 -4.21 -14.36
CA GLU A 149 -10.45 -5.22 -15.35
C GLU A 149 -11.93 -5.10 -15.70
N VAL A 150 -12.74 -4.59 -14.80
CA VAL A 150 -14.18 -4.35 -15.05
C VAL A 150 -14.50 -2.90 -15.42
N GLY A 151 -13.46 -2.09 -15.70
CA GLY A 151 -13.60 -0.68 -16.08
C GLY A 151 -13.94 0.24 -14.91
N GLY A 152 -13.76 -0.20 -13.67
CA GLY A 152 -13.95 0.60 -12.47
C GLY A 152 -12.80 1.59 -12.22
N TYR A 153 -13.02 2.53 -11.31
CA TYR A 153 -12.03 3.54 -10.99
C TYR A 153 -11.05 3.01 -9.92
N SER A 154 -9.81 2.86 -10.32
CA SER A 154 -8.73 2.23 -9.53
C SER A 154 -7.67 3.28 -9.20
N ILE A 155 -7.38 3.47 -7.90
CA ILE A 155 -6.55 4.54 -7.37
C ILE A 155 -5.40 3.96 -6.56
N GLY A 156 -4.19 4.45 -6.82
CA GLY A 156 -2.98 4.14 -6.06
C GLY A 156 -2.47 5.39 -5.33
N LEU A 157 -2.42 5.34 -4.00
CA LEU A 157 -1.78 6.36 -3.19
C LEU A 157 -0.40 5.85 -2.77
N ASN A 158 0.62 6.18 -3.56
CA ASN A 158 1.98 5.69 -3.36
C ASN A 158 2.71 6.48 -2.26
N ILE A 159 3.80 5.92 -1.77
CA ILE A 159 4.68 6.56 -0.81
C ILE A 159 6.13 6.46 -1.25
N GLU A 160 6.89 7.53 -1.09
CA GLU A 160 8.34 7.50 -1.31
C GLU A 160 8.98 6.56 -0.29
N LEU A 161 9.68 5.53 -0.78
CA LEU A 161 10.43 4.59 0.04
C LEU A 161 11.92 4.71 -0.25
N PRO A 162 12.82 4.35 0.72
CA PRO A 162 14.27 4.40 0.51
C PRO A 162 14.77 3.41 -0.54
N PHE A 163 13.91 2.50 -0.99
CA PHE A 163 14.15 1.56 -2.09
C PHE A 163 13.10 1.74 -3.19
N GLU A 164 13.46 1.47 -4.44
CA GLU A 164 12.52 1.58 -5.56
C GLU A 164 11.37 0.57 -5.38
N GLN A 165 10.17 1.08 -5.22
CA GLN A 165 8.93 0.32 -5.32
C GLN A 165 8.19 0.83 -6.56
N LYS A 166 7.98 -0.05 -7.55
CA LYS A 166 7.18 0.30 -8.71
C LYS A 166 5.71 0.35 -8.33
N SER A 167 5.04 1.43 -8.72
CA SER A 167 3.58 1.49 -8.67
C SER A 167 3.00 0.40 -9.55
N ASN A 168 1.90 -0.20 -9.14
CA ASN A 168 1.24 -1.20 -9.97
C ASN A 168 0.57 -0.52 -11.20
N ARG A 169 0.51 -1.25 -12.30
CA ARG A 169 0.03 -0.75 -13.60
C ARG A 169 -1.49 -0.68 -13.75
N TYR A 170 -2.22 -1.09 -12.74
CA TYR A 170 -3.68 -1.22 -12.80
C TYR A 170 -4.41 -0.02 -12.18
N THR A 171 -3.71 1.10 -11.98
CA THR A 171 -4.31 2.33 -11.45
C THR A 171 -4.70 3.28 -12.57
N ASN A 172 -5.91 3.85 -12.52
CA ASN A 172 -6.35 4.94 -13.37
C ASN A 172 -5.81 6.29 -12.86
N LEU A 173 -5.72 6.43 -11.53
CA LEU A 173 -5.13 7.57 -10.85
C LEU A 173 -4.03 7.09 -9.92
N SER A 174 -2.84 7.69 -10.04
CA SER A 174 -1.70 7.42 -9.18
C SER A 174 -1.23 8.73 -8.56
N VAL A 175 -1.20 8.80 -7.24
CA VAL A 175 -0.75 9.97 -6.49
C VAL A 175 0.44 9.58 -5.63
N ASP A 176 1.55 10.30 -5.75
CA ASP A 176 2.78 10.02 -5.03
C ASP A 176 2.92 10.96 -3.83
N PHE A 177 3.13 10.40 -2.65
CA PHE A 177 3.32 11.11 -1.40
C PHE A 177 4.72 10.91 -0.86
N ARG A 178 5.27 11.93 -0.22
CA ARG A 178 6.55 11.90 0.51
C ARG A 178 6.35 11.68 2.00
N TYR A 179 5.18 12.10 2.52
CA TYR A 179 4.88 12.06 3.95
C TYR A 179 3.77 11.07 4.24
N PHE A 180 4.04 10.10 5.14
CA PHE A 180 3.08 9.07 5.54
C PHE A 180 1.78 9.67 6.07
N PHE A 181 1.86 10.66 6.94
CA PHE A 181 0.68 11.27 7.56
C PHE A 181 -0.21 12.03 6.57
N VAL A 182 0.36 12.61 5.51
CA VAL A 182 -0.43 13.22 4.42
C VAL A 182 -1.21 12.13 3.69
N ARG A 183 -0.52 11.06 3.26
CA ARG A 183 -1.14 9.93 2.57
C ARG A 183 -2.22 9.26 3.42
N LYS A 184 -1.96 9.02 4.70
CA LYS A 184 -2.92 8.42 5.64
C LYS A 184 -4.21 9.23 5.72
N THR A 185 -4.09 10.57 5.77
CA THR A 185 -5.25 11.46 5.75
C THR A 185 -6.09 11.26 4.50
N MET A 186 -5.49 11.02 3.33
CA MET A 186 -6.23 10.79 2.08
C MET A 186 -7.00 9.47 2.11
N PHE A 187 -6.40 8.37 2.63
CA PHE A 187 -7.12 7.11 2.80
C PHE A 187 -8.39 7.26 3.61
N VAL A 188 -8.30 7.97 4.74
CA VAL A 188 -9.43 8.17 5.64
C VAL A 188 -10.46 9.14 5.05
N LYS A 189 -9.98 10.26 4.47
CA LYS A 189 -10.85 11.35 4.00
C LYS A 189 -11.74 10.91 2.82
N PHE A 190 -11.20 10.11 1.91
CA PHE A 190 -11.88 9.77 0.65
C PHE A 190 -12.55 8.40 0.65
N ALA A 191 -12.35 7.59 1.69
CA ALA A 191 -13.00 6.30 1.79
C ALA A 191 -14.34 6.36 2.55
N THR A 192 -15.27 5.51 2.14
CA THR A 192 -16.53 5.22 2.82
C THR A 192 -16.46 3.98 3.70
N GLY A 193 -15.37 3.23 3.62
CA GLY A 193 -15.07 2.05 4.43
C GLY A 193 -13.72 1.45 4.07
N PHE A 194 -13.23 0.57 4.96
CA PHE A 194 -11.97 -0.14 4.79
C PHE A 194 -12.20 -1.65 4.71
N VAL A 195 -11.50 -2.31 3.78
CA VAL A 195 -11.34 -3.76 3.78
C VAL A 195 -9.87 -4.08 3.97
N ILE A 196 -9.57 -4.86 5.01
CA ILE A 196 -8.22 -5.11 5.48
C ILE A 196 -7.93 -6.60 5.39
N PHE A 197 -7.11 -6.96 4.43
CA PHE A 197 -6.58 -8.31 4.23
C PHE A 197 -5.38 -8.58 5.14
N PRO A 198 -4.97 -9.85 5.27
CA PRO A 198 -3.71 -10.21 5.92
C PRO A 198 -2.53 -9.36 5.45
N GLY A 199 -1.78 -8.78 6.40
CA GLY A 199 -0.67 -7.89 6.07
C GLY A 199 0.27 -7.63 7.24
N GLY A 200 1.33 -6.87 6.99
CA GLY A 200 2.34 -6.53 8.00
C GLY A 200 2.06 -5.25 8.75
N PHE A 201 3.12 -4.64 9.29
CA PHE A 201 3.03 -3.44 10.12
C PHE A 201 2.32 -2.26 9.42
N GLY A 202 2.56 -2.02 8.12
CA GLY A 202 1.87 -0.95 7.41
C GLY A 202 0.36 -1.19 7.28
N THR A 203 -0.08 -2.47 7.21
CA THR A 203 -1.51 -2.82 7.22
C THR A 203 -2.11 -2.63 8.61
N LEU A 204 -1.39 -3.01 9.67
CA LEU A 204 -1.80 -2.82 11.07
C LEU A 204 -1.83 -1.34 11.44
N ASP A 205 -0.90 -0.55 10.95
CA ASP A 205 -0.83 0.90 11.15
C ASP A 205 -2.12 1.59 10.65
N GLU A 206 -2.57 1.28 9.43
CA GLU A 206 -3.81 1.82 8.90
C GLU A 206 -5.06 1.29 9.65
N LEU A 207 -5.03 0.02 10.08
CA LEU A 207 -6.11 -0.54 10.89
C LEU A 207 -6.28 0.21 12.21
N PHE A 208 -5.20 0.36 12.97
CA PHE A 208 -5.28 0.97 14.30
C PHE A 208 -5.51 2.48 14.25
N GLU A 209 -5.03 3.16 13.22
CA GLU A 209 -5.38 4.56 13.01
C GLU A 209 -6.88 4.73 12.75
N ALA A 210 -7.44 3.95 11.82
CA ALA A 210 -8.87 4.00 11.52
C ALA A 210 -9.73 3.71 12.77
N LEU A 211 -9.37 2.65 13.53
CA LEU A 211 -10.05 2.32 14.79
C LEU A 211 -9.99 3.48 15.78
N THR A 212 -8.83 4.09 15.97
CA THR A 212 -8.64 5.22 16.88
C THR A 212 -9.48 6.43 16.46
N LEU A 213 -9.48 6.75 15.17
CA LEU A 213 -10.24 7.90 14.66
C LEU A 213 -11.76 7.70 14.80
N VAL A 214 -12.26 6.48 14.57
CA VAL A 214 -13.69 6.17 14.77
C VAL A 214 -14.04 6.14 16.27
N GLN A 215 -13.23 5.49 17.11
CA GLN A 215 -13.40 5.41 18.55
C GLN A 215 -13.46 6.80 19.18
N THR A 216 -12.54 7.68 18.80
CA THR A 216 -12.46 9.05 19.32
C THR A 216 -13.44 10.02 18.65
N ARG A 217 -14.28 9.55 17.73
CA ARG A 217 -15.28 10.32 16.97
C ARG A 217 -14.65 11.46 16.15
N LYS A 218 -13.41 11.31 15.72
CA LYS A 218 -12.74 12.25 14.80
C LYS A 218 -13.26 12.11 13.37
N ILE A 219 -13.71 10.90 13.02
CA ILE A 219 -14.42 10.61 11.77
C ILE A 219 -15.76 9.95 12.09
N ASN A 220 -16.68 10.05 11.16
CA ASN A 220 -17.93 9.30 11.25
C ASN A 220 -17.63 7.80 11.26
N ARG A 221 -18.48 7.02 11.89
CA ARG A 221 -18.37 5.57 11.84
C ARG A 221 -18.51 5.11 10.40
N PHE A 222 -17.53 4.35 9.91
CA PHE A 222 -17.61 3.60 8.66
C PHE A 222 -17.12 2.16 8.91
N PRO A 223 -17.50 1.18 8.07
CA PRO A 223 -17.13 -0.21 8.29
C PRO A 223 -15.63 -0.42 8.15
N ILE A 224 -15.04 -1.07 9.15
CA ILE A 224 -13.66 -1.58 9.12
C ILE A 224 -13.77 -3.10 9.09
N ILE A 225 -13.57 -3.68 7.92
CA ILE A 225 -13.80 -5.10 7.66
C ILE A 225 -12.46 -5.83 7.57
N LEU A 226 -12.23 -6.76 8.48
CA LEU A 226 -11.09 -7.68 8.47
C LEU A 226 -11.47 -8.92 7.66
N TYR A 227 -10.79 -9.13 6.55
CA TYR A 227 -10.97 -10.33 5.74
C TYR A 227 -9.98 -11.42 6.15
N GLY A 228 -10.49 -12.65 6.39
CA GLY A 228 -9.68 -13.81 6.76
C GLY A 228 -9.65 -14.06 8.26
N LYS A 229 -10.71 -14.64 8.81
CA LYS A 229 -10.89 -14.92 10.26
C LYS A 229 -9.70 -15.62 10.88
N ALA A 230 -9.17 -16.65 10.19
CA ALA A 230 -8.05 -17.45 10.71
C ALA A 230 -6.79 -16.61 10.93
N TYR A 231 -6.52 -15.63 10.06
CA TYR A 231 -5.35 -14.76 10.21
C TYR A 231 -5.51 -13.78 11.38
N TRP A 232 -6.70 -13.22 11.53
CA TRP A 232 -6.98 -12.17 12.53
C TRP A 232 -7.30 -12.72 13.91
N SER A 233 -7.59 -14.03 14.06
CA SER A 233 -8.02 -14.62 15.32
C SER A 233 -7.09 -14.29 16.50
N GLY A 234 -5.78 -14.47 16.34
CA GLY A 234 -4.82 -14.20 17.41
C GLY A 234 -4.78 -12.73 17.85
N LEU A 235 -4.95 -11.79 16.93
CA LEU A 235 -5.06 -10.37 17.25
C LEU A 235 -6.36 -10.07 18.02
N LEU A 236 -7.47 -10.65 17.58
CA LEU A 236 -8.78 -10.46 18.20
C LEU A 236 -8.85 -11.09 19.59
N ASP A 237 -8.23 -12.27 19.75
CA ASP A 237 -8.09 -12.93 21.04
C ASP A 237 -7.28 -12.07 22.02
N TRP A 238 -6.18 -11.48 21.55
CA TRP A 238 -5.39 -10.57 22.38
C TRP A 238 -6.16 -9.29 22.74
N ILE A 239 -6.86 -8.69 21.79
CA ILE A 239 -7.69 -7.50 22.03
C ILE A 239 -8.75 -7.80 23.09
N THR A 240 -9.41 -8.96 23.05
CA THR A 240 -10.47 -9.32 24.01
C THR A 240 -9.93 -9.78 25.34
N SER A 241 -8.86 -10.58 25.37
CA SER A 241 -8.33 -11.17 26.60
C SER A 241 -7.33 -10.29 27.36
N ALA A 242 -6.75 -9.28 26.70
CA ALA A 242 -5.81 -8.37 27.32
C ALA A 242 -6.32 -6.92 27.28
N VAL A 243 -6.49 -6.32 26.10
CA VAL A 243 -6.77 -4.89 25.94
C VAL A 243 -8.13 -4.52 26.57
N LEU A 244 -9.16 -5.33 26.34
CA LEU A 244 -10.47 -5.13 26.94
C LEU A 244 -10.48 -5.43 28.45
N LEU A 245 -9.80 -6.52 28.87
CA LEU A 245 -9.73 -6.92 30.29
C LEU A 245 -9.05 -5.83 31.13
N GLU A 246 -7.98 -5.22 30.62
CA GLU A 246 -7.28 -4.10 31.26
C GLU A 246 -8.05 -2.77 31.14
N LYS A 247 -9.24 -2.79 30.51
CA LYS A 247 -10.10 -1.60 30.31
C LYS A 247 -9.42 -0.48 29.51
N ALA A 248 -8.45 -0.85 28.65
CA ALA A 248 -7.83 0.09 27.73
C ALA A 248 -8.77 0.46 26.56
N ILE A 249 -9.76 -0.37 26.28
CA ILE A 249 -10.89 -0.11 25.37
C ILE A 249 -12.21 -0.49 26.07
N SER A 250 -13.31 0.02 25.55
CA SER A 250 -14.65 -0.39 26.01
C SER A 250 -15.17 -1.60 25.23
N ARG A 251 -16.22 -2.27 25.77
CA ARG A 251 -16.85 -3.38 25.07
C ARG A 251 -17.50 -2.94 23.74
N GLU A 252 -18.02 -1.73 23.70
CA GLU A 252 -18.62 -1.12 22.52
C GLU A 252 -17.60 -0.91 21.39
N ASP A 253 -16.32 -0.73 21.74
CA ASP A 253 -15.25 -0.55 20.75
C ASP A 253 -15.02 -1.82 19.93
N LEU A 254 -15.35 -3.00 20.46
CA LEU A 254 -15.29 -4.26 19.70
C LEU A 254 -16.28 -4.28 18.52
N ASN A 255 -17.34 -3.47 18.57
CA ASN A 255 -18.30 -3.34 17.47
C ASN A 255 -17.74 -2.57 16.27
N LEU A 256 -16.57 -1.93 16.40
CA LEU A 256 -15.89 -1.25 15.30
C LEU A 256 -15.23 -2.25 14.34
N LEU A 257 -14.96 -3.47 14.80
CA LEU A 257 -14.30 -4.53 14.04
C LEU A 257 -15.34 -5.51 13.49
N ILE A 258 -15.35 -5.65 12.18
CA ILE A 258 -16.16 -6.63 11.46
C ILE A 258 -15.22 -7.68 10.88
N VAL A 259 -15.55 -8.95 11.00
CA VAL A 259 -14.67 -10.04 10.52
C VAL A 259 -15.44 -11.01 9.65
N THR A 260 -14.96 -11.22 8.44
CA THR A 260 -15.60 -12.13 7.49
C THR A 260 -14.59 -12.92 6.68
N ASP A 261 -15.05 -14.07 6.10
CA ASP A 261 -14.34 -14.84 5.08
C ASP A 261 -15.06 -14.78 3.71
N SER A 262 -16.11 -13.94 3.58
CA SER A 262 -16.83 -13.72 2.33
C SER A 262 -16.60 -12.30 1.80
N ILE A 263 -16.10 -12.20 0.57
CA ILE A 263 -15.92 -10.91 -0.11
C ILE A 263 -17.26 -10.32 -0.55
N GLU A 264 -18.24 -11.15 -0.82
CA GLU A 264 -19.61 -10.74 -1.13
C GLU A 264 -20.25 -10.08 0.10
N GLU A 265 -20.11 -10.70 1.27
CA GLU A 265 -20.58 -10.13 2.53
C GLU A 265 -19.89 -8.79 2.82
N ALA A 266 -18.56 -8.70 2.61
CA ALA A 266 -17.82 -7.45 2.76
C ALA A 266 -18.35 -6.35 1.84
N ARG A 267 -18.58 -6.66 0.55
CA ARG A 267 -19.19 -5.73 -0.41
C ARG A 267 -20.59 -5.29 0.02
N ASP A 268 -21.46 -6.23 0.44
CA ASP A 268 -22.83 -5.93 0.82
C ASP A 268 -22.89 -5.01 2.05
N MET A 269 -22.04 -5.23 3.04
CA MET A 269 -21.92 -4.35 4.20
C MET A 269 -21.50 -2.93 3.81
N LEU A 270 -20.57 -2.78 2.87
CA LEU A 270 -20.14 -1.48 2.38
C LEU A 270 -21.26 -0.76 1.63
N VAL A 271 -22.00 -1.47 0.77
CA VAL A 271 -23.17 -0.95 0.05
C VAL A 271 -24.26 -0.49 1.03
N ASP A 272 -24.59 -1.32 2.01
CA ASP A 272 -25.60 -0.99 3.03
C ASP A 272 -25.17 0.22 3.87
N CYS A 273 -23.90 0.29 4.22
CA CYS A 273 -23.36 1.44 4.94
C CYS A 273 -23.45 2.73 4.12
N TYR A 274 -23.04 2.70 2.89
CA TYR A 274 -23.12 3.84 2.00
C TYR A 274 -24.55 4.37 1.87
N HIS A 275 -25.54 3.49 1.83
CA HIS A 275 -26.97 3.83 1.83
C HIS A 275 -27.55 4.17 3.22
N LYS A 276 -26.69 4.47 4.22
CA LYS A 276 -27.06 4.84 5.60
C LYS A 276 -27.79 3.75 6.37
N ARG A 277 -27.62 2.49 6.01
CA ARG A 277 -28.21 1.31 6.67
C ARG A 277 -27.23 0.55 7.56
N CYS A 278 -26.05 1.11 7.78
CA CYS A 278 -24.94 0.47 8.47
C CYS A 278 -25.24 -0.05 9.86
N TRP A 279 -26.19 0.56 10.55
CA TRP A 279 -26.28 0.44 12.00
C TRP A 279 -27.27 -0.62 12.47
N SER A 280 -28.07 -1.18 11.56
CA SER A 280 -29.14 -2.12 11.91
C SER A 280 -28.76 -3.60 11.87
N THR A 281 -27.59 -3.95 11.34
CA THR A 281 -27.30 -5.37 10.99
C THR A 281 -25.87 -5.85 11.27
N TRP A 282 -25.16 -5.27 12.23
CA TRP A 282 -23.78 -5.71 12.52
C TRP A 282 -23.73 -7.04 13.31
N LYS A 283 -24.36 -8.06 12.75
CA LYS A 283 -24.34 -9.43 13.30
C LYS A 283 -22.94 -10.07 13.32
N HIS A 284 -22.00 -9.47 12.62
CA HIS A 284 -20.63 -10.01 12.43
C HIS A 284 -19.58 -9.19 13.18
N SER A 285 -19.96 -8.20 14.00
CA SER A 285 -19.00 -7.48 14.83
C SER A 285 -18.38 -8.41 15.87
N VAL A 286 -17.15 -8.13 16.25
CA VAL A 286 -16.45 -8.86 17.30
C VAL A 286 -17.21 -8.72 18.63
N GLY A 287 -17.80 -7.56 18.92
CA GLY A 287 -18.63 -7.33 20.09
C GLY A 287 -19.84 -8.25 20.16
N ALA A 288 -20.56 -8.46 19.04
CA ALA A 288 -21.70 -9.36 19.00
C ALA A 288 -21.33 -10.83 19.30
N ARG A 289 -20.11 -11.25 18.92
CA ARG A 289 -19.60 -12.61 19.25
C ARG A 289 -19.22 -12.74 20.71
N VAL A 290 -18.60 -11.73 21.29
CA VAL A 290 -18.25 -11.72 22.73
C VAL A 290 -19.50 -11.72 23.62
N ASP A 291 -20.62 -11.16 23.14
CA ASP A 291 -21.91 -11.22 23.85
C ASP A 291 -22.57 -12.60 23.74
N ALA A 292 -22.32 -13.33 22.66
CA ALA A 292 -22.80 -14.71 22.50
C ALA A 292 -22.01 -15.72 23.36
N ASP A 293 -20.68 -15.50 23.51
CA ASP A 293 -19.77 -16.34 24.30
C ASP A 293 -18.94 -15.44 25.26
N PRO A 294 -19.50 -15.00 26.40
CA PRO A 294 -18.76 -14.16 27.33
C PRO A 294 -17.52 -14.88 27.87
N PRO A 295 -16.35 -14.21 27.97
CA PRO A 295 -15.14 -14.82 28.50
C PRO A 295 -15.39 -15.23 29.96
N GLY A 296 -15.26 -16.54 30.23
CA GLY A 296 -15.49 -17.13 31.54
C GLY A 296 -16.81 -17.91 31.68
N ALA A 297 -17.61 -18.04 30.64
CA ALA A 297 -18.66 -19.05 30.62
C ALA A 297 -17.97 -20.43 30.72
N PRO A 298 -18.28 -21.26 31.77
CA PRO A 298 -17.73 -22.60 31.83
C PRO A 298 -18.15 -23.32 30.54
N ALA A 299 -17.18 -23.98 29.87
CA ALA A 299 -17.48 -24.88 28.77
C ALA A 299 -18.66 -25.73 29.24
N THR A 300 -19.77 -25.69 28.51
CA THR A 300 -20.94 -26.49 28.82
C THR A 300 -20.49 -27.91 29.00
N ALA A 301 -20.52 -28.36 30.25
CA ALA A 301 -20.16 -29.74 30.61
C ALA A 301 -21.00 -30.63 29.68
N ILE A 302 -20.32 -31.43 28.89
CA ILE A 302 -20.95 -32.50 28.13
C ILE A 302 -21.66 -33.33 29.18
N ASP A 303 -22.97 -33.31 29.19
CA ASP A 303 -23.82 -34.08 30.08
C ASP A 303 -23.56 -35.57 29.77
N PRO A 304 -22.89 -36.31 30.69
CA PRO A 304 -22.57 -37.72 30.45
C PRO A 304 -23.79 -38.64 30.51
N ALA A 305 -24.99 -38.06 30.69
CA ALA A 305 -26.21 -38.84 30.88
C ALA A 305 -27.00 -39.12 29.58
N LYS A 306 -26.54 -38.74 28.39
CA LYS A 306 -27.16 -39.09 27.10
C LYS A 306 -26.42 -40.10 26.28
N GLY A 307 -25.81 -41.08 26.90
CA GLY A 307 -25.08 -42.18 26.27
C GLY A 307 -25.30 -43.56 26.87
N ALA A 308 -26.48 -43.77 27.50
CA ALA A 308 -26.85 -45.13 27.93
C ALA A 308 -28.36 -45.30 27.79
N GLY A 309 -28.79 -45.86 26.66
CA GLY A 309 -30.19 -46.20 26.46
C GLY A 309 -30.46 -46.69 25.04
N GLU A 310 -30.39 -48.04 24.89
CA GLU A 310 -30.84 -48.88 23.80
C GLU A 310 -30.02 -48.94 22.51
#